data_35e996a87ddd54fd4ef58c0792e597c1
#
_entry.id   35e996a87ddd54fd4ef58c0792e597c1
#
_cell.length_a   1.000
_cell.length_b   1.000
_cell.length_c   1.000
_cell.angle_alpha   90.00
_cell.angle_beta   90.00
_cell.angle_gamma   90.00
#
_symmetry.space_group_name_H-M   'P 1'
#
loop_
_entity.id
_entity.type
_entity.pdbx_description
1 polymer ?
#
loop_
_entity_poly.entity_id
_entity_poly.type
_entity_poly.pdbx_seq_one_letter_code
_entity_poly.pdbx_strand_id
1 'polypeptide(L)'
;MKQRYQVLGATLVAATTMALTGVALAQEKTFKIYGFGAKSGVVGIFGQQSEVAMQAAAAIINKSGGVTLGDGSKAKLVIEYLDDRCNAEEGINALRRIASQNDAVVAIGPTCSNVAEPVFGVLQKKVGDASDSGIQFPLYTDVAAKGGLAAMSQWSFRNVPSEANMYKSVFEWIKATRPDLQTFWGGVEKDFAHSNATFNVIKTQASNTGMQVLGQSDWLLNDINFSNQVREIKRANPDLVAISAHPFTTCGVLKEMARQNVKPKMLIGLTSSSSMETLQGCAAQAEGLVIPTSFAPVTDEARNAAAAVQALNSKYNMDLHNAAAFENVFTLKDLVEKQKIMGRPETIQADRQKMRDGLAALKQTNGLLGKVGRTDDREAVKPFLFVQAKGGNWTVAHTPPQ
;
A
#
# COMPACT_ATOMS: atom_id res chain seq x y z
N MET A 1 53.59 -61.72 -67.11
CA MET A 1 52.09 -61.86 -67.16
C MET A 1 51.59 -61.58 -65.82
N LYS A 2 50.71 -60.57 -65.70
CA LYS A 2 50.32 -59.89 -64.42
C LYS A 2 49.14 -60.60 -63.80
N GLN A 3 49.28 -61.11 -62.62
CA GLN A 3 48.12 -61.50 -61.72
C GLN A 3 47.73 -60.39 -60.86
N ARG A 4 46.42 -60.07 -60.90
CA ARG A 4 45.77 -59.09 -60.04
C ARG A 4 45.25 -59.79 -58.76
N TYR A 5 45.62 -59.32 -57.59
CA TYR A 5 44.96 -59.69 -56.35
C TYR A 5 43.91 -58.65 -56.01
N GLN A 6 42.68 -59.08 -55.87
CA GLN A 6 41.61 -58.29 -55.30
C GLN A 6 41.60 -58.48 -53.76
N VAL A 7 41.73 -57.40 -53.02
CA VAL A 7 41.54 -57.38 -51.57
C VAL A 7 40.13 -56.88 -51.31
N LEU A 8 39.27 -57.74 -50.73
CA LEU A 8 37.97 -57.31 -50.16
C LEU A 8 38.22 -56.64 -48.83
N GLY A 9 37.93 -55.34 -48.73
CA GLY A 9 37.86 -54.61 -47.47
C GLY A 9 36.43 -54.64 -46.95
N ALA A 10 36.22 -55.31 -45.85
CA ALA A 10 34.97 -55.26 -45.11
C ALA A 10 34.93 -53.96 -44.17
N THR A 11 34.11 -53.05 -44.60
CA THR A 11 33.88 -51.81 -43.77
C THR A 11 32.81 -52.07 -42.71
N LEU A 12 33.22 -52.17 -41.47
CA LEU A 12 32.32 -52.19 -40.29
C LEU A 12 31.76 -50.77 -40.03
N VAL A 13 30.49 -50.53 -40.32
CA VAL A 13 29.81 -49.29 -39.93
C VAL A 13 29.25 -49.49 -38.52
N ALA A 14 29.95 -48.91 -37.56
CA ALA A 14 29.43 -48.80 -36.18
C ALA A 14 28.42 -47.63 -36.13
N ALA A 15 27.13 -47.96 -36.08
CA ALA A 15 26.08 -47.00 -35.84
C ALA A 15 26.03 -46.61 -34.35
N THR A 16 26.65 -45.47 -34.01
CA THR A 16 26.54 -44.87 -32.67
C THR A 16 25.20 -44.13 -32.57
N THR A 17 24.18 -44.75 -31.99
CA THR A 17 22.93 -44.12 -31.60
C THR A 17 23.20 -43.18 -30.45
N MET A 18 23.38 -41.87 -30.71
CA MET A 18 23.29 -40.83 -29.68
C MET A 18 21.85 -40.72 -29.22
N ALA A 19 21.58 -41.27 -28.04
CA ALA A 19 20.35 -40.97 -27.30
C ALA A 19 20.41 -39.48 -26.88
N LEU A 20 19.78 -38.60 -27.65
CA LEU A 20 19.44 -37.26 -27.21
C LEU A 20 18.42 -37.39 -26.06
N THR A 21 18.89 -37.46 -24.83
CA THR A 21 18.07 -37.17 -23.68
C THR A 21 17.69 -35.69 -23.73
N GLY A 22 16.55 -35.44 -24.37
CA GLY A 22 15.91 -34.12 -24.30
C GLY A 22 15.64 -33.82 -22.83
N VAL A 23 16.46 -32.98 -22.20
CA VAL A 23 16.11 -32.32 -20.94
C VAL A 23 14.94 -31.42 -21.30
N ALA A 24 13.72 -31.95 -21.14
CA ALA A 24 12.54 -31.11 -21.13
C ALA A 24 12.76 -30.07 -20.01
N LEU A 25 13.13 -28.84 -20.39
CA LEU A 25 13.10 -27.71 -19.46
C LEU A 25 11.65 -27.63 -18.95
N ALA A 26 11.42 -28.17 -17.77
CA ALA A 26 10.13 -28.06 -17.11
C ALA A 26 9.81 -26.55 -17.07
N GLN A 27 8.75 -26.15 -17.76
CA GLN A 27 8.31 -24.77 -17.77
C GLN A 27 8.12 -24.34 -16.32
N GLU A 28 8.86 -23.31 -15.89
CA GLU A 28 8.82 -22.81 -14.52
C GLU A 28 7.37 -22.41 -14.19
N LYS A 29 6.77 -23.07 -13.20
CA LYS A 29 5.41 -22.74 -12.78
C LYS A 29 5.41 -21.34 -12.18
N THR A 30 4.40 -20.55 -12.51
CA THR A 30 4.20 -19.22 -11.95
C THR A 30 2.89 -19.15 -11.16
N PHE A 31 2.88 -18.36 -10.10
CA PHE A 31 1.70 -17.94 -9.39
C PHE A 31 1.63 -16.42 -9.41
N LYS A 32 0.51 -15.85 -9.88
CA LYS A 32 0.37 -14.40 -10.00
C LYS A 32 -0.34 -13.81 -8.79
N ILE A 33 0.19 -12.72 -8.27
CA ILE A 33 -0.54 -11.77 -7.44
C ILE A 33 -0.76 -10.52 -8.28
N TYR A 34 -2.02 -10.19 -8.47
CA TYR A 34 -2.40 -8.97 -9.17
C TYR A 34 -2.39 -7.79 -8.21
N GLY A 35 -2.16 -6.59 -8.77
CA GLY A 35 -2.29 -5.34 -8.06
C GLY A 35 -2.90 -4.27 -8.95
N PHE A 36 -3.49 -3.24 -8.37
CA PHE A 36 -3.89 -2.04 -9.10
C PHE A 36 -3.96 -0.83 -8.18
N GLY A 37 -3.68 0.33 -8.75
CA GLY A 37 -3.66 1.61 -8.06
C GLY A 37 -3.14 2.71 -8.98
N ALA A 38 -3.10 3.92 -8.48
CA ALA A 38 -2.68 5.07 -9.26
C ALA A 38 -1.18 4.99 -9.59
N LYS A 39 -0.83 4.78 -10.89
CA LYS A 39 0.54 4.85 -11.40
C LYS A 39 0.79 6.13 -12.22
N SER A 40 -0.25 6.90 -12.50
CA SER A 40 -0.21 8.17 -13.21
C SER A 40 -1.05 9.24 -12.50
N GLY A 41 -0.90 10.51 -12.92
CA GLY A 41 -1.54 11.66 -12.28
C GLY A 41 -0.78 12.14 -11.04
N VAL A 42 -1.37 13.09 -10.30
CA VAL A 42 -0.74 13.78 -9.15
C VAL A 42 -0.35 12.80 -8.03
N VAL A 43 -1.14 11.76 -7.80
CA VAL A 43 -0.89 10.73 -6.79
C VAL A 43 -0.31 9.44 -7.38
N GLY A 44 0.15 9.47 -8.64
CA GLY A 44 0.66 8.29 -9.35
C GLY A 44 1.87 7.63 -8.70
N ILE A 45 2.63 8.38 -7.91
CA ILE A 45 3.78 7.85 -7.17
C ILE A 45 3.39 6.71 -6.21
N PHE A 46 2.19 6.76 -5.61
CA PHE A 46 1.78 5.77 -4.60
C PHE A 46 1.57 4.38 -5.21
N GLY A 47 0.94 4.27 -6.38
CA GLY A 47 0.81 2.98 -7.07
C GLY A 47 2.14 2.47 -7.65
N GLN A 48 3.01 3.38 -8.11
CA GLN A 48 4.37 3.02 -8.56
C GLN A 48 5.18 2.44 -7.40
N GLN A 49 5.12 3.06 -6.22
CA GLN A 49 5.79 2.57 -5.00
C GLN A 49 5.21 1.23 -4.55
N SER A 50 3.88 1.06 -4.54
CA SER A 50 3.22 -0.21 -4.20
C SER A 50 3.66 -1.34 -5.13
N GLU A 51 3.70 -1.11 -6.45
CA GLU A 51 4.17 -2.10 -7.42
C GLU A 51 5.61 -2.55 -7.15
N VAL A 52 6.53 -1.60 -6.95
CA VAL A 52 7.94 -1.90 -6.67
C VAL A 52 8.09 -2.66 -5.34
N ALA A 53 7.33 -2.32 -4.31
CA ALA A 53 7.36 -3.03 -3.04
C ALA A 53 6.83 -4.47 -3.16
N MET A 54 5.74 -4.68 -3.93
CA MET A 54 5.24 -6.01 -4.24
C MET A 54 6.29 -6.84 -5.00
N GLN A 55 6.96 -6.25 -5.98
CA GLN A 55 8.04 -6.90 -6.74
C GLN A 55 9.24 -7.22 -5.86
N ALA A 56 9.64 -6.36 -4.93
CA ALA A 56 10.72 -6.60 -3.98
C ALA A 56 10.39 -7.76 -3.04
N ALA A 57 9.16 -7.81 -2.51
CA ALA A 57 8.69 -8.93 -1.69
C ALA A 57 8.69 -10.25 -2.49
N ALA A 58 8.16 -10.22 -3.74
CA ALA A 58 8.16 -11.38 -4.62
C ALA A 58 9.59 -11.87 -4.93
N ALA A 59 10.55 -10.96 -5.14
CA ALA A 59 11.95 -11.33 -5.37
C ALA A 59 12.57 -12.05 -4.18
N ILE A 60 12.30 -11.60 -2.94
CA ILE A 60 12.75 -12.28 -1.71
C ILE A 60 12.14 -13.68 -1.61
N ILE A 61 10.83 -13.82 -1.83
CA ILE A 61 10.12 -15.10 -1.80
C ILE A 61 10.70 -16.05 -2.84
N ASN A 62 10.90 -15.57 -4.08
CA ASN A 62 11.45 -16.35 -5.18
C ASN A 62 12.89 -16.82 -4.89
N LYS A 63 13.72 -15.96 -4.30
CA LYS A 63 15.08 -16.33 -3.86
C LYS A 63 15.05 -17.43 -2.79
N SER A 64 13.98 -17.50 -2.00
CA SER A 64 13.78 -18.53 -0.98
C SER A 64 13.06 -19.78 -1.51
N GLY A 65 12.92 -19.94 -2.83
CA GLY A 65 12.32 -21.11 -3.48
C GLY A 65 10.85 -20.94 -3.89
N GLY A 66 10.34 -19.72 -3.93
CA GLY A 66 8.98 -19.40 -4.40
C GLY A 66 7.86 -19.80 -3.43
N VAL A 67 6.67 -20.00 -3.96
CA VAL A 67 5.46 -20.37 -3.21
C VAL A 67 5.13 -21.86 -3.45
N THR A 68 4.69 -22.55 -2.39
CA THR A 68 4.23 -23.95 -2.49
C THR A 68 2.74 -23.98 -2.81
N LEU A 69 2.36 -24.56 -3.94
CA LEU A 69 0.97 -24.70 -4.37
C LEU A 69 0.29 -25.88 -3.66
N GLY A 70 -1.02 -25.99 -3.79
CA GLY A 70 -1.82 -27.02 -3.15
C GLY A 70 -1.48 -28.47 -3.55
N ASP A 71 -0.82 -28.68 -4.68
CA ASP A 71 -0.30 -29.98 -5.14
C ASP A 71 1.13 -30.29 -4.66
N GLY A 72 1.70 -29.43 -3.81
CA GLY A 72 3.08 -29.53 -3.32
C GLY A 72 4.14 -29.01 -4.27
N SER A 73 3.80 -28.62 -5.50
CA SER A 73 4.76 -28.03 -6.42
C SER A 73 5.15 -26.62 -6.03
N LYS A 74 6.37 -26.21 -6.43
CA LYS A 74 6.85 -24.84 -6.28
C LYS A 74 6.50 -24.00 -7.50
N ALA A 75 6.14 -22.74 -7.26
CA ALA A 75 5.89 -21.76 -8.31
C ALA A 75 6.63 -20.46 -8.01
N LYS A 76 7.10 -19.79 -9.06
CA LYS A 76 7.64 -18.45 -8.95
C LYS A 76 6.51 -17.44 -8.78
N LEU A 77 6.64 -16.56 -7.80
CA LEU A 77 5.68 -15.48 -7.59
C LEU A 77 5.93 -14.37 -8.62
N VAL A 78 4.88 -13.95 -9.30
CA VAL A 78 4.92 -12.89 -10.32
C VAL A 78 3.91 -11.81 -9.93
N ILE A 79 4.30 -10.55 -10.05
CA ILE A 79 3.43 -9.39 -9.82
C ILE A 79 2.97 -8.83 -11.16
N GLU A 80 1.67 -8.65 -11.31
CA GLU A 80 1.05 -7.97 -12.44
C GLU A 80 0.23 -6.78 -11.90
N TYR A 81 0.58 -5.55 -12.31
CA TYR A 81 0.02 -4.34 -11.72
C TYR A 81 -0.61 -3.42 -12.76
N LEU A 82 -1.87 -3.00 -12.54
CA LEU A 82 -2.64 -2.13 -13.42
C LEU A 82 -2.70 -0.70 -12.87
N ASP A 83 -2.76 0.29 -13.78
CA ASP A 83 -2.98 1.69 -13.44
C ASP A 83 -4.48 2.01 -13.42
N ASP A 84 -5.01 2.49 -12.29
CA ASP A 84 -6.38 2.97 -12.15
C ASP A 84 -6.48 4.50 -12.16
N ARG A 85 -5.35 5.21 -12.28
CA ARG A 85 -5.24 6.67 -12.34
C ARG A 85 -5.90 7.41 -11.16
N CYS A 86 -6.16 6.72 -10.05
CA CYS A 86 -7.00 7.21 -8.96
C CYS A 86 -8.42 7.61 -9.42
N ASN A 87 -8.94 6.93 -10.44
CA ASN A 87 -10.27 7.13 -11.02
C ASN A 87 -11.17 5.93 -10.72
N ALA A 88 -12.37 6.18 -10.22
CA ALA A 88 -13.31 5.14 -9.79
C ALA A 88 -13.71 4.18 -10.92
N GLU A 89 -13.98 4.70 -12.12
CA GLU A 89 -14.38 3.90 -13.28
C GLU A 89 -13.24 3.01 -13.76
N GLU A 90 -12.01 3.57 -13.85
CA GLU A 90 -10.81 2.82 -14.21
C GLU A 90 -10.50 1.73 -13.18
N GLY A 91 -10.69 2.01 -11.88
CA GLY A 91 -10.53 1.02 -10.81
C GLY A 91 -11.53 -0.14 -10.90
N ILE A 92 -12.81 0.15 -11.19
CA ILE A 92 -13.82 -0.88 -11.42
C ILE A 92 -13.48 -1.71 -12.67
N ASN A 93 -13.01 -1.07 -13.74
CA ASN A 93 -12.59 -1.75 -14.95
C ASN A 93 -11.35 -2.61 -14.71
N ALA A 94 -10.36 -2.13 -13.95
CA ALA A 94 -9.21 -2.91 -13.53
C ALA A 94 -9.61 -4.16 -12.71
N LEU A 95 -10.51 -4.01 -11.73
CA LEU A 95 -11.06 -5.15 -10.98
C LEU A 95 -11.73 -6.16 -11.90
N ARG A 96 -12.62 -5.72 -12.80
CA ARG A 96 -13.32 -6.62 -13.74
C ARG A 96 -12.34 -7.37 -14.64
N ARG A 97 -11.33 -6.65 -15.16
CA ARG A 97 -10.27 -7.25 -15.98
C ARG A 97 -9.49 -8.31 -15.20
N ILE A 98 -9.08 -8.01 -13.98
CA ILE A 98 -8.36 -8.97 -13.12
C ILE A 98 -9.28 -10.16 -12.79
N ALA A 99 -10.50 -9.91 -12.36
CA ALA A 99 -11.45 -10.96 -11.98
C ALA A 99 -11.84 -11.88 -13.16
N SER A 100 -11.69 -11.43 -14.41
CA SER A 100 -11.91 -12.27 -15.61
C SER A 100 -10.73 -13.19 -15.93
N GLN A 101 -9.54 -13.01 -15.32
CA GLN A 101 -8.40 -13.87 -15.53
C GLN A 101 -8.57 -15.23 -14.85
N ASN A 102 -8.21 -16.30 -15.55
CA ASN A 102 -8.34 -17.68 -15.05
C ASN A 102 -7.22 -18.09 -14.07
N ASP A 103 -6.27 -17.19 -13.78
CA ASP A 103 -5.16 -17.39 -12.84
C ASP A 103 -5.16 -16.34 -11.72
N ALA A 104 -6.12 -15.40 -11.72
CA ALA A 104 -6.24 -14.36 -10.70
C ALA A 104 -7.02 -14.87 -9.48
N VAL A 105 -6.31 -15.13 -8.39
CA VAL A 105 -6.89 -15.58 -7.11
C VAL A 105 -7.25 -14.39 -6.21
N VAL A 106 -6.42 -13.35 -6.21
CA VAL A 106 -6.52 -12.18 -5.32
C VAL A 106 -5.82 -10.99 -5.96
N ALA A 107 -6.21 -9.77 -5.57
CA ALA A 107 -5.46 -8.58 -5.91
C ALA A 107 -5.18 -7.70 -4.67
N ILE A 108 -4.03 -6.99 -4.71
CA ILE A 108 -3.66 -5.95 -3.77
C ILE A 108 -4.07 -4.60 -4.36
N GLY A 109 -4.71 -3.76 -3.57
CA GLY A 109 -5.23 -2.45 -3.99
C GLY A 109 -6.73 -2.31 -3.80
N PRO A 110 -7.33 -1.21 -4.31
CA PRO A 110 -6.67 -0.04 -4.91
C PRO A 110 -5.96 0.84 -3.90
N THR A 111 -5.09 1.76 -4.38
CA THR A 111 -4.32 2.66 -3.50
C THR A 111 -5.11 3.89 -3.04
N CYS A 112 -6.01 4.40 -3.87
CA CYS A 112 -6.81 5.59 -3.56
C CYS A 112 -8.12 5.26 -2.87
N SER A 113 -8.47 5.97 -1.79
CA SER A 113 -9.78 5.82 -1.12
C SER A 113 -10.96 6.20 -2.03
N ASN A 114 -10.78 7.18 -2.93
CA ASN A 114 -11.78 7.56 -3.96
C ASN A 114 -12.09 6.41 -4.93
N VAL A 115 -11.16 5.48 -5.12
CA VAL A 115 -11.32 4.29 -5.95
C VAL A 115 -11.78 3.10 -5.12
N ALA A 116 -11.24 2.92 -3.91
CA ALA A 116 -11.55 1.79 -3.05
C ALA A 116 -13.04 1.73 -2.68
N GLU A 117 -13.65 2.87 -2.39
CA GLU A 117 -15.06 2.93 -2.01
C GLU A 117 -16.00 2.41 -3.13
N PRO A 118 -15.97 2.93 -4.38
CA PRO A 118 -16.80 2.39 -5.45
C PRO A 118 -16.38 0.97 -5.90
N VAL A 119 -15.09 0.62 -5.87
CA VAL A 119 -14.61 -0.73 -6.20
C VAL A 119 -15.12 -1.75 -5.19
N PHE A 120 -15.04 -1.48 -3.89
CA PHE A 120 -15.63 -2.36 -2.88
C PHE A 120 -17.15 -2.34 -2.93
N GLY A 121 -17.73 -1.24 -3.42
CA GLY A 121 -19.15 -1.11 -3.70
C GLY A 121 -19.71 -2.11 -4.71
N VAL A 122 -18.93 -2.55 -5.70
CA VAL A 122 -19.35 -3.54 -6.72
C VAL A 122 -19.00 -5.00 -6.35
N LEU A 123 -18.31 -5.24 -5.23
CA LEU A 123 -18.12 -6.59 -4.72
C LEU A 123 -19.42 -7.14 -4.10
N GLN A 124 -19.57 -8.46 -4.13
CA GLN A 124 -20.63 -9.14 -3.40
C GLN A 124 -20.55 -8.77 -1.90
N LYS A 125 -21.67 -8.31 -1.34
CA LYS A 125 -21.71 -7.82 0.05
C LYS A 125 -21.59 -8.96 1.04
N LYS A 126 -22.36 -10.03 0.80
CA LYS A 126 -22.47 -11.17 1.69
C LYS A 126 -22.21 -12.47 0.93
N VAL A 127 -21.25 -13.25 1.42
CA VAL A 127 -20.89 -14.54 0.83
C VAL A 127 -22.07 -15.50 0.87
N GLY A 128 -22.32 -16.18 -0.25
CA GLY A 128 -23.40 -17.18 -0.39
C GLY A 128 -24.79 -16.56 -0.61
N ASP A 129 -24.92 -15.25 -0.70
CA ASP A 129 -26.16 -14.59 -1.06
C ASP A 129 -26.36 -14.65 -2.59
N ALA A 130 -27.24 -15.55 -3.03
CA ALA A 130 -27.53 -15.74 -4.45
C ALA A 130 -28.30 -14.56 -5.07
N SER A 131 -28.90 -13.68 -4.26
CA SER A 131 -29.58 -12.47 -4.72
C SER A 131 -28.63 -11.31 -5.01
N ASP A 132 -27.40 -11.38 -4.49
CA ASP A 132 -26.35 -10.37 -4.70
C ASP A 132 -25.45 -10.77 -5.87
N SER A 133 -25.61 -10.09 -7.01
CA SER A 133 -24.83 -10.26 -8.25
C SER A 133 -23.45 -9.61 -8.21
N GLY A 134 -23.01 -9.09 -7.06
CA GLY A 134 -21.69 -8.48 -6.89
C GLY A 134 -20.53 -9.41 -7.21
N ILE A 135 -19.38 -8.83 -7.52
CA ILE A 135 -18.17 -9.56 -7.93
C ILE A 135 -17.63 -10.35 -6.75
N GLN A 136 -17.46 -11.66 -6.92
CA GLN A 136 -16.87 -12.57 -5.93
C GLN A 136 -15.36 -12.67 -6.15
N PHE A 137 -14.64 -11.66 -5.66
CA PHE A 137 -13.18 -11.58 -5.82
C PHE A 137 -12.53 -10.94 -4.59
N PRO A 138 -11.54 -11.59 -3.93
CA PRO A 138 -10.92 -11.04 -2.73
C PRO A 138 -9.98 -9.91 -3.08
N LEU A 139 -10.19 -8.76 -2.44
CA LEU A 139 -9.33 -7.58 -2.51
C LEU A 139 -8.69 -7.29 -1.16
N TYR A 140 -7.38 -7.06 -1.16
CA TYR A 140 -6.61 -6.75 0.03
C TYR A 140 -5.89 -5.41 -0.17
N THR A 141 -6.54 -4.29 0.22
CA THR A 141 -5.95 -2.96 -0.02
C THR A 141 -4.78 -2.68 0.92
N ASP A 142 -3.83 -1.91 0.40
CA ASP A 142 -2.54 -1.57 1.00
C ASP A 142 -2.45 -0.10 1.45
N VAL A 143 -3.09 0.84 0.74
CA VAL A 143 -2.88 2.28 0.90
C VAL A 143 -4.17 3.03 1.26
N ALA A 144 -5.32 2.64 0.70
CA ALA A 144 -6.57 3.36 0.91
C ALA A 144 -6.92 3.49 2.41
N ALA A 145 -6.74 4.68 2.96
CA ALA A 145 -6.75 4.93 4.40
C ALA A 145 -8.11 5.34 4.98
N LYS A 146 -9.13 5.67 4.13
CA LYS A 146 -10.49 5.94 4.61
C LYS A 146 -11.00 4.78 5.46
N GLY A 147 -11.49 5.07 6.66
CA GLY A 147 -12.03 4.06 7.57
C GLY A 147 -13.32 3.42 7.04
N GLY A 148 -13.61 2.19 7.47
CA GLY A 148 -14.84 1.47 7.13
C GLY A 148 -14.85 0.78 5.75
N LEU A 149 -13.78 0.89 4.97
CA LEU A 149 -13.71 0.28 3.63
C LEU A 149 -13.80 -1.25 3.69
N ALA A 150 -13.13 -1.91 4.64
CA ALA A 150 -13.18 -3.37 4.74
C ALA A 150 -14.55 -3.91 5.12
N ALA A 151 -15.39 -3.12 5.81
CA ALA A 151 -16.77 -3.50 6.18
C ALA A 151 -17.74 -3.54 4.99
N MET A 152 -17.41 -2.89 3.86
CA MET A 152 -18.32 -2.72 2.71
C MET A 152 -18.68 -4.04 2.02
N SER A 153 -17.83 -5.06 2.10
CA SER A 153 -18.04 -6.37 1.46
C SER A 153 -17.32 -7.45 2.25
N GLN A 154 -17.86 -8.67 2.26
CA GLN A 154 -17.15 -9.82 2.83
C GLN A 154 -15.96 -10.30 1.96
N TRP A 155 -15.74 -9.68 0.80
CA TRP A 155 -14.62 -9.91 -0.11
C TRP A 155 -13.55 -8.81 -0.03
N SER A 156 -13.77 -7.77 0.79
CA SER A 156 -12.83 -6.67 0.99
C SER A 156 -12.07 -6.78 2.31
N PHE A 157 -10.76 -6.54 2.25
CA PHE A 157 -9.83 -6.61 3.38
C PHE A 157 -8.88 -5.42 3.31
N ARG A 158 -8.36 -4.97 4.45
CA ARG A 158 -7.49 -3.80 4.50
C ARG A 158 -6.28 -4.03 5.41
N ASN A 159 -5.09 -3.60 4.99
CA ASN A 159 -3.87 -3.63 5.80
C ASN A 159 -3.37 -2.22 6.15
N VAL A 160 -4.29 -1.30 6.37
CA VAL A 160 -4.01 0.07 6.76
C VAL A 160 -4.54 0.30 8.18
N PRO A 161 -3.79 0.93 9.09
CA PRO A 161 -4.25 1.19 10.46
C PRO A 161 -5.39 2.18 10.48
N SER A 162 -6.15 2.18 11.58
CA SER A 162 -7.20 3.18 11.81
C SER A 162 -6.59 4.56 12.08
N GLU A 163 -6.79 5.51 11.18
CA GLU A 163 -6.36 6.89 11.39
C GLU A 163 -7.09 7.57 12.56
N ALA A 164 -8.31 7.14 12.88
CA ALA A 164 -9.01 7.61 14.06
C ALA A 164 -8.20 7.35 15.34
N ASN A 165 -7.63 6.13 15.46
CA ASN A 165 -6.77 5.79 16.61
C ASN A 165 -5.43 6.52 16.55
N MET A 166 -4.84 6.67 15.36
CA MET A 166 -3.57 7.37 15.19
C MET A 166 -3.69 8.84 15.62
N TYR A 167 -4.68 9.57 15.13
CA TYR A 167 -4.85 10.98 15.49
C TYR A 167 -5.38 11.18 16.92
N LYS A 168 -6.17 10.26 17.45
CA LYS A 168 -6.47 10.25 18.87
C LYS A 168 -5.18 10.25 19.71
N SER A 169 -4.26 9.33 19.40
CA SER A 169 -2.97 9.26 20.11
C SER A 169 -2.10 10.50 19.87
N VAL A 170 -2.11 11.09 18.67
CA VAL A 170 -1.41 12.37 18.39
C VAL A 170 -1.92 13.47 19.34
N PHE A 171 -3.22 13.64 19.47
CA PHE A 171 -3.80 14.69 20.30
C PHE A 171 -3.66 14.41 21.79
N GLU A 172 -3.69 13.15 22.22
CA GLU A 172 -3.34 12.76 23.60
C GLU A 172 -1.88 13.12 23.93
N TRP A 173 -0.95 12.82 23.01
CA TRP A 173 0.45 13.20 23.15
C TRP A 173 0.65 14.72 23.15
N ILE A 174 -0.02 15.46 22.26
CA ILE A 174 0.01 16.93 22.26
C ILE A 174 -0.48 17.47 23.60
N LYS A 175 -1.64 17.00 24.10
CA LYS A 175 -2.19 17.45 25.38
C LYS A 175 -1.22 17.23 26.56
N ALA A 176 -0.51 16.09 26.53
CA ALA A 176 0.45 15.76 27.59
C ALA A 176 1.77 16.55 27.51
N THR A 177 2.23 16.89 26.31
CA THR A 177 3.57 17.46 26.10
C THR A 177 3.57 18.93 25.70
N ARG A 178 2.45 19.44 25.19
CA ARG A 178 2.29 20.81 24.68
C ARG A 178 1.00 21.47 25.19
N PRO A 179 0.85 21.65 26.53
CA PRO A 179 -0.33 22.29 27.11
C PRO A 179 -0.45 23.78 26.72
N ASP A 180 0.59 24.35 26.10
CA ASP A 180 0.61 25.72 25.57
C ASP A 180 -0.17 25.88 24.26
N LEU A 181 -0.61 24.80 23.63
CA LEU A 181 -1.39 24.84 22.40
C LEU A 181 -2.88 24.89 22.73
N GLN A 182 -3.50 26.05 22.55
CA GLN A 182 -4.89 26.30 22.94
C GLN A 182 -5.82 26.47 21.73
N THR A 183 -5.28 26.84 20.57
CA THR A 183 -6.06 27.19 19.39
C THR A 183 -5.67 26.34 18.19
N PHE A 184 -6.66 25.99 17.36
CA PHE A 184 -6.53 25.08 16.22
C PHE A 184 -7.10 25.70 14.96
N TRP A 185 -6.40 25.52 13.83
CA TRP A 185 -6.90 25.76 12.48
C TRP A 185 -6.68 24.54 11.61
N GLY A 186 -7.66 24.17 10.80
CA GLY A 186 -7.56 23.06 9.88
C GLY A 186 -7.47 23.47 8.43
N GLY A 187 -6.64 22.78 7.66
CA GLY A 187 -6.60 22.85 6.21
C GLY A 187 -6.95 21.49 5.61
N VAL A 188 -7.78 21.44 4.56
CA VAL A 188 -8.25 20.18 3.98
C VAL A 188 -8.30 20.22 2.47
N GLU A 189 -7.77 19.15 1.86
CA GLU A 189 -7.95 18.83 0.45
C GLU A 189 -9.31 18.15 0.27
N LYS A 190 -10.34 18.97 -0.08
CA LYS A 190 -11.75 18.59 0.06
C LYS A 190 -12.31 17.62 -0.98
N ASP A 191 -11.64 17.48 -2.11
CA ASP A 191 -12.05 16.59 -3.21
C ASP A 191 -11.47 15.17 -3.06
N PHE A 192 -10.75 14.89 -1.97
CA PHE A 192 -10.17 13.57 -1.72
C PHE A 192 -10.80 12.90 -0.50
N ALA A 193 -11.35 11.70 -0.68
CA ALA A 193 -12.10 10.98 0.36
C ALA A 193 -11.26 10.69 1.61
N HIS A 194 -9.97 10.37 1.45
CA HIS A 194 -9.03 10.17 2.55
C HIS A 194 -8.83 11.46 3.35
N SER A 195 -8.46 12.56 2.69
CA SER A 195 -8.19 13.84 3.33
C SER A 195 -9.41 14.35 4.12
N ASN A 196 -10.62 14.26 3.53
CA ASN A 196 -11.85 14.65 4.20
C ASN A 196 -12.18 13.78 5.43
N ALA A 197 -12.08 12.47 5.29
CA ALA A 197 -12.39 11.55 6.38
C ALA A 197 -11.44 11.80 7.57
N THR A 198 -10.14 11.91 7.30
CA THR A 198 -9.11 12.14 8.32
C THR A 198 -9.21 13.55 8.91
N PHE A 199 -9.53 14.57 8.11
CA PHE A 199 -9.75 15.91 8.61
C PHE A 199 -10.86 15.97 9.67
N ASN A 200 -11.96 15.27 9.44
CA ASN A 200 -13.05 15.19 10.42
C ASN A 200 -12.60 14.55 11.74
N VAL A 201 -11.74 13.52 11.66
CA VAL A 201 -11.11 12.93 12.85
C VAL A 201 -10.23 13.95 13.56
N ILE A 202 -9.31 14.60 12.86
CA ILE A 202 -8.38 15.61 13.39
C ILE A 202 -9.15 16.72 14.10
N LYS A 203 -10.16 17.29 13.45
CA LYS A 203 -11.00 18.35 14.00
C LYS A 203 -11.72 17.92 15.27
N THR A 204 -12.28 16.70 15.28
CA THR A 204 -12.93 16.11 16.46
C THR A 204 -11.93 15.94 17.60
N GLN A 205 -10.73 15.42 17.33
CA GLN A 205 -9.72 15.22 18.38
C GLN A 205 -9.19 16.55 18.93
N ALA A 206 -9.01 17.58 18.10
CA ALA A 206 -8.67 18.92 18.56
C ALA A 206 -9.71 19.45 19.57
N SER A 207 -11.00 19.32 19.23
CA SER A 207 -12.09 19.70 20.14
C SER A 207 -12.11 18.88 21.43
N ASN A 208 -11.92 17.56 21.35
CA ASN A 208 -11.91 16.64 22.51
C ASN A 208 -10.75 16.93 23.48
N THR A 209 -9.64 17.48 23.00
CA THR A 209 -8.51 17.89 23.84
C THR A 209 -8.67 19.25 24.44
N GLY A 210 -9.77 19.97 24.14
CA GLY A 210 -10.12 21.28 24.67
C GLY A 210 -9.57 22.46 23.88
N MET A 211 -9.01 22.22 22.67
CA MET A 211 -8.55 23.30 21.80
C MET A 211 -9.76 24.06 21.21
N GLN A 212 -9.64 25.37 21.15
CA GLN A 212 -10.59 26.21 20.43
C GLN A 212 -10.34 26.08 18.93
N VAL A 213 -11.33 25.56 18.20
CA VAL A 213 -11.30 25.51 16.73
C VAL A 213 -11.65 26.88 16.18
N LEU A 214 -10.66 27.59 15.63
CA LEU A 214 -10.81 28.95 15.09
C LEU A 214 -11.41 28.96 13.69
N GLY A 215 -11.21 27.87 12.90
CA GLY A 215 -11.74 27.75 11.55
C GLY A 215 -11.07 26.67 10.73
N GLN A 216 -11.39 26.69 9.45
CA GLN A 216 -10.78 25.82 8.45
C GLN A 216 -10.67 26.54 7.09
N SER A 217 -9.68 26.11 6.30
CA SER A 217 -9.55 26.45 4.88
C SER A 217 -9.58 25.19 4.04
N ASP A 218 -10.11 25.26 2.83
CA ASP A 218 -10.18 24.11 1.92
C ASP A 218 -9.58 24.45 0.54
N TRP A 219 -9.17 23.39 -0.16
CA TRP A 219 -8.63 23.46 -1.53
C TRP A 219 -8.85 22.11 -2.24
N LEU A 220 -8.50 22.07 -3.53
CA LEU A 220 -8.56 20.88 -4.36
C LEU A 220 -7.16 20.28 -4.54
N LEU A 221 -7.09 18.97 -4.81
CA LEU A 221 -5.83 18.25 -5.05
C LEU A 221 -4.94 18.90 -6.13
N ASN A 222 -5.55 19.50 -7.14
CA ASN A 222 -4.84 20.12 -8.27
C ASN A 222 -4.61 21.62 -8.09
N ASP A 223 -4.97 22.21 -6.93
CA ASP A 223 -4.72 23.63 -6.68
C ASP A 223 -3.22 23.93 -6.55
N ILE A 224 -2.81 25.07 -7.10
CA ILE A 224 -1.42 25.56 -7.08
C ILE A 224 -1.28 26.90 -6.37
N ASN A 225 -2.38 27.54 -5.98
CA ASN A 225 -2.40 28.84 -5.31
C ASN A 225 -3.15 28.76 -3.99
N PHE A 226 -2.45 28.97 -2.90
CA PHE A 226 -2.95 28.85 -1.52
C PHE A 226 -2.95 30.20 -0.78
N SER A 227 -2.81 31.34 -1.52
CA SER A 227 -2.62 32.66 -0.91
C SER A 227 -3.77 33.10 -0.02
N ASN A 228 -5.02 32.77 -0.41
CA ASN A 228 -6.20 33.15 0.38
C ASN A 228 -6.31 32.29 1.63
N GLN A 229 -6.15 30.99 1.52
CA GLN A 229 -6.18 30.05 2.61
C GLN A 229 -5.14 30.38 3.70
N VAL A 230 -3.91 30.66 3.26
CA VAL A 230 -2.84 31.03 4.18
C VAL A 230 -3.07 32.43 4.81
N ARG A 231 -3.72 33.36 4.10
CA ARG A 231 -4.12 34.65 4.67
C ARG A 231 -5.15 34.49 5.79
N GLU A 232 -6.08 33.55 5.65
CA GLU A 232 -7.04 33.20 6.70
C GLU A 232 -6.34 32.64 7.93
N ILE A 233 -5.42 31.66 7.76
CA ILE A 233 -4.57 31.12 8.83
C ILE A 233 -3.80 32.25 9.54
N LYS A 234 -3.18 33.15 8.76
CA LYS A 234 -2.43 34.28 9.32
C LYS A 234 -3.30 35.21 10.18
N ARG A 235 -4.51 35.50 9.72
CA ARG A 235 -5.46 36.37 10.44
C ARG A 235 -5.93 35.69 11.74
N ALA A 236 -6.18 34.37 11.71
CA ALA A 236 -6.63 33.61 12.86
C ALA A 236 -5.50 33.40 13.89
N ASN A 237 -4.24 33.38 13.44
CA ASN A 237 -3.04 33.17 14.26
C ASN A 237 -3.14 31.98 15.24
N PRO A 238 -3.43 30.76 14.77
CA PRO A 238 -3.59 29.59 15.61
C PRO A 238 -2.28 29.08 16.18
N ASP A 239 -2.31 28.40 17.32
CA ASP A 239 -1.15 27.72 17.90
C ASP A 239 -0.78 26.47 17.10
N LEU A 240 -1.80 25.69 16.67
CA LEU A 240 -1.68 24.46 15.92
C LEU A 240 -2.37 24.58 14.56
N VAL A 241 -1.66 24.25 13.50
CA VAL A 241 -2.24 24.06 12.15
C VAL A 241 -2.13 22.60 11.74
N ALA A 242 -3.26 22.00 11.35
CA ALA A 242 -3.31 20.69 10.73
C ALA A 242 -3.50 20.84 9.20
N ILE A 243 -2.71 20.09 8.41
CA ILE A 243 -2.80 20.06 6.95
C ILE A 243 -3.21 18.64 6.55
N SER A 244 -4.52 18.43 6.35
CA SER A 244 -5.07 17.15 5.87
C SER A 244 -5.05 17.10 4.35
N ALA A 245 -3.86 16.88 3.79
CA ALA A 245 -3.60 16.95 2.36
C ALA A 245 -2.45 16.02 1.94
N HIS A 246 -2.41 15.67 0.66
CA HIS A 246 -1.33 14.90 0.06
C HIS A 246 -0.06 15.76 -0.14
N PRO A 247 1.11 15.14 -0.37
CA PRO A 247 2.40 15.83 -0.40
C PRO A 247 2.45 17.06 -1.29
N PHE A 248 1.82 17.00 -2.48
CA PHE A 248 1.84 18.11 -3.43
C PHE A 248 1.21 19.37 -2.87
N THR A 249 -0.05 19.29 -2.41
CA THR A 249 -0.76 20.47 -1.85
C THR A 249 -0.26 20.82 -0.46
N THR A 250 0.17 19.83 0.36
CA THR A 250 0.87 20.08 1.63
C THR A 250 2.08 20.99 1.41
N CYS A 251 2.95 20.66 0.45
CA CYS A 251 4.09 21.48 0.10
C CYS A 251 3.70 22.88 -0.44
N GLY A 252 2.63 22.96 -1.22
CA GLY A 252 2.09 24.22 -1.71
C GLY A 252 1.69 25.17 -0.57
N VAL A 253 0.93 24.63 0.40
CA VAL A 253 0.50 25.37 1.60
C VAL A 253 1.70 25.79 2.46
N LEU A 254 2.64 24.88 2.73
CA LEU A 254 3.82 25.16 3.55
C LEU A 254 4.73 26.23 2.93
N LYS A 255 4.96 26.17 1.61
CA LYS A 255 5.70 27.21 0.86
C LYS A 255 4.99 28.56 0.95
N GLU A 256 3.68 28.57 0.82
CA GLU A 256 2.90 29.81 0.93
C GLU A 256 2.89 30.36 2.37
N MET A 257 2.81 29.50 3.39
CA MET A 257 2.97 29.89 4.79
C MET A 257 4.33 30.56 5.03
N ALA A 258 5.40 29.99 4.50
CA ALA A 258 6.74 30.60 4.57
C ALA A 258 6.78 31.96 3.87
N ARG A 259 6.20 32.09 2.66
CA ARG A 259 6.13 33.33 1.90
C ARG A 259 5.37 34.44 2.64
N GLN A 260 4.27 34.10 3.34
CA GLN A 260 3.49 35.06 4.13
C GLN A 260 4.00 35.23 5.57
N ASN A 261 5.08 34.55 5.94
CA ASN A 261 5.65 34.53 7.30
C ASN A 261 4.65 34.08 8.36
N VAL A 262 3.92 32.98 8.09
CA VAL A 262 3.00 32.30 9.00
C VAL A 262 3.75 31.16 9.69
N LYS A 263 3.86 31.22 11.01
CA LYS A 263 4.64 30.26 11.82
C LYS A 263 3.83 29.84 13.06
N PRO A 264 2.93 28.84 12.94
CA PRO A 264 2.26 28.30 14.12
C PRO A 264 3.28 27.62 15.04
N LYS A 265 2.91 27.46 16.32
CA LYS A 265 3.77 26.77 17.30
C LYS A 265 3.96 25.27 16.97
N MET A 266 3.00 24.68 16.25
CA MET A 266 3.06 23.29 15.80
C MET A 266 2.32 23.08 14.48
N LEU A 267 2.86 22.16 13.68
CA LEU A 267 2.26 21.66 12.44
C LEU A 267 2.02 20.16 12.55
N ILE A 268 0.84 19.69 12.15
CA ILE A 268 0.56 18.27 11.93
C ILE A 268 0.06 18.04 10.51
N GLY A 269 0.38 16.90 9.94
CA GLY A 269 0.01 16.57 8.56
C GLY A 269 -0.82 15.30 8.46
N LEU A 270 -1.37 15.07 7.25
CA LEU A 270 -2.03 13.82 6.87
C LEU A 270 -0.99 12.68 6.78
N THR A 271 -1.37 11.45 7.12
CA THR A 271 -0.50 10.28 7.07
C THR A 271 0.21 10.13 5.72
N SER A 272 -0.47 10.37 4.59
CA SER A 272 0.14 10.32 3.24
C SER A 272 1.32 11.28 3.07
N SER A 273 1.33 12.40 3.79
CA SER A 273 2.42 13.38 3.72
C SER A 273 3.65 13.00 4.54
N SER A 274 3.65 11.83 5.21
CA SER A 274 4.88 11.26 5.81
C SER A 274 5.81 10.61 4.79
N SER A 275 5.49 10.71 3.52
CA SER A 275 6.29 10.19 2.40
C SER A 275 7.52 11.05 2.09
N MET A 276 8.45 10.48 1.33
CA MET A 276 9.64 11.22 0.88
C MET A 276 9.31 12.34 -0.12
N GLU A 277 8.17 12.28 -0.81
CA GLU A 277 7.70 13.32 -1.73
C GLU A 277 7.54 14.67 -1.02
N THR A 278 7.07 14.67 0.24
CA THR A 278 6.99 15.89 1.05
C THR A 278 8.38 16.49 1.29
N LEU A 279 9.35 15.67 1.69
CA LEU A 279 10.71 16.15 1.95
C LEU A 279 11.41 16.56 0.65
N GLN A 280 11.23 15.85 -0.45
CA GLN A 280 11.77 16.24 -1.76
C GLN A 280 11.13 17.52 -2.28
N GLY A 281 9.85 17.71 -2.03
CA GLY A 281 9.07 18.86 -2.49
C GLY A 281 9.30 20.14 -1.69
N CYS A 282 9.48 20.04 -0.35
CA CYS A 282 9.50 21.22 0.54
C CYS A 282 10.20 20.98 1.88
N ALA A 283 11.34 20.28 1.92
CA ALA A 283 12.04 19.93 3.17
C ALA A 283 12.20 21.11 4.15
N ALA A 284 12.67 22.26 3.64
CA ALA A 284 12.91 23.45 4.47
C ALA A 284 11.61 24.02 5.09
N GLN A 285 10.50 23.96 4.36
CA GLN A 285 9.20 24.45 4.84
C GLN A 285 8.46 23.42 5.71
N ALA A 286 8.78 22.14 5.51
CA ALA A 286 8.21 21.04 6.31
C ALA A 286 8.93 20.87 7.67
N GLU A 287 10.01 21.58 7.94
CA GLU A 287 10.75 21.49 9.20
C GLU A 287 9.80 21.62 10.41
N GLY A 288 9.83 20.61 11.29
CA GLY A 288 8.95 20.54 12.47
C GLY A 288 7.57 19.92 12.22
N LEU A 289 7.18 19.62 10.99
CA LEU A 289 5.92 18.96 10.67
C LEU A 289 5.87 17.56 11.28
N VAL A 290 4.85 17.29 12.12
CA VAL A 290 4.65 15.98 12.76
C VAL A 290 3.52 15.23 12.07
N ILE A 291 3.75 13.95 11.78
CA ILE A 291 2.77 13.08 11.12
C ILE A 291 2.79 11.69 11.75
N PRO A 292 1.62 11.11 12.08
CA PRO A 292 1.56 9.70 12.45
C PRO A 292 1.76 8.82 11.21
N THR A 293 2.50 7.72 11.36
CA THR A 293 2.80 6.81 10.25
C THR A 293 2.87 5.36 10.73
N SER A 294 2.49 4.42 9.87
CA SER A 294 2.61 2.99 10.13
C SER A 294 3.90 2.38 9.58
N PHE A 295 4.85 3.22 9.21
CA PHE A 295 6.19 2.76 8.79
C PHE A 295 7.26 3.79 9.13
N ALA A 296 8.34 3.27 9.70
CA ALA A 296 9.69 3.88 9.73
C ALA A 296 10.72 2.75 9.84
N PRO A 297 11.98 2.93 9.40
CA PRO A 297 12.99 1.88 9.41
C PRO A 297 13.62 1.68 10.81
N VAL A 298 12.76 1.42 11.81
CA VAL A 298 13.16 1.30 13.24
C VAL A 298 13.39 -0.15 13.68
N THR A 299 12.88 -1.13 12.95
CA THR A 299 13.09 -2.58 13.16
C THR A 299 14.05 -3.14 12.12
N ASP A 300 14.60 -4.33 12.34
CA ASP A 300 15.44 -5.00 11.33
C ASP A 300 14.60 -5.40 10.12
N GLU A 301 13.37 -5.86 10.33
CA GLU A 301 12.42 -6.18 9.28
C GLU A 301 12.13 -4.96 8.39
N ALA A 302 11.86 -3.80 9.00
CA ALA A 302 11.60 -2.57 8.27
C ALA A 302 12.84 -2.08 7.49
N ARG A 303 14.04 -2.16 8.09
CA ARG A 303 15.30 -1.82 7.42
C ARG A 303 15.60 -2.73 6.23
N ASN A 304 15.42 -4.04 6.42
CA ASN A 304 15.64 -5.03 5.36
C ASN A 304 14.65 -4.88 4.20
N ALA A 305 13.38 -4.60 4.50
CA ALA A 305 12.36 -4.34 3.50
C ALA A 305 12.68 -3.06 2.70
N ALA A 306 13.05 -1.97 3.39
CA ALA A 306 13.47 -0.72 2.74
C ALA A 306 14.69 -0.92 1.84
N ALA A 307 15.70 -1.67 2.30
CA ALA A 307 16.87 -2.01 1.51
C ALA A 307 16.52 -2.84 0.26
N ALA A 308 15.57 -3.77 0.37
CA ALA A 308 15.13 -4.58 -0.76
C ALA A 308 14.40 -3.74 -1.83
N VAL A 309 13.55 -2.79 -1.43
CA VAL A 309 12.90 -1.84 -2.36
C VAL A 309 13.94 -0.99 -3.08
N GLN A 310 14.89 -0.41 -2.34
CA GLN A 310 15.95 0.41 -2.94
C GLN A 310 16.89 -0.39 -3.87
N ALA A 311 17.19 -1.63 -3.52
CA ALA A 311 18.02 -2.51 -4.36
C ALA A 311 17.32 -2.85 -5.68
N LEU A 312 15.99 -2.98 -5.68
CA LEU A 312 15.20 -3.22 -6.88
C LEU A 312 15.07 -1.97 -7.74
N ASN A 313 14.81 -0.83 -7.11
CA ASN A 313 14.70 0.46 -7.79
C ASN A 313 15.05 1.61 -6.84
N SER A 314 16.26 2.16 -7.00
CA SER A 314 16.82 3.23 -6.14
C SER A 314 16.06 4.57 -6.19
N LYS A 315 15.13 4.73 -7.13
CA LYS A 315 14.26 5.91 -7.21
C LYS A 315 13.26 5.95 -6.04
N TYR A 316 12.87 4.79 -5.49
CA TYR A 316 11.81 4.68 -4.48
C TYR A 316 12.37 4.36 -3.10
N ASN A 317 11.85 5.08 -2.12
CA ASN A 317 12.07 4.77 -0.71
C ASN A 317 10.84 4.02 -0.16
N MET A 318 11.05 3.23 0.89
CA MET A 318 9.93 2.65 1.59
C MET A 318 9.33 3.66 2.56
N ASP A 319 8.02 3.78 2.53
CA ASP A 319 7.20 4.57 3.45
C ASP A 319 5.89 3.82 3.78
N LEU A 320 4.93 4.48 4.40
CA LEU A 320 3.66 3.83 4.77
C LEU A 320 2.87 3.29 3.56
N HIS A 321 3.00 3.91 2.37
CA HIS A 321 2.20 3.54 1.20
C HIS A 321 2.61 2.19 0.63
N ASN A 322 3.91 1.92 0.57
CA ASN A 322 4.42 0.69 0.00
C ASN A 322 4.77 -0.38 1.05
N ALA A 323 4.91 -0.02 2.31
CA ALA A 323 5.15 -0.98 3.39
C ALA A 323 4.02 -2.01 3.53
N ALA A 324 2.76 -1.57 3.47
CA ALA A 324 1.62 -2.48 3.54
C ALA A 324 1.50 -3.37 2.29
N ALA A 325 1.85 -2.86 1.10
CA ALA A 325 1.89 -3.66 -0.13
C ALA A 325 2.94 -4.79 -0.01
N PHE A 326 4.12 -4.48 0.52
CA PHE A 326 5.18 -5.45 0.79
C PHE A 326 4.69 -6.54 1.77
N GLU A 327 4.10 -6.16 2.92
CA GLU A 327 3.55 -7.09 3.92
C GLU A 327 2.44 -7.96 3.34
N ASN A 328 1.58 -7.39 2.48
CA ASN A 328 0.47 -8.10 1.87
C ASN A 328 0.94 -9.28 1.02
N VAL A 329 2.04 -9.12 0.27
CA VAL A 329 2.60 -10.21 -0.57
C VAL A 329 3.03 -11.40 0.29
N PHE A 330 3.68 -11.18 1.43
CA PHE A 330 4.04 -12.26 2.36
C PHE A 330 2.81 -12.93 2.98
N THR A 331 1.83 -12.12 3.41
CA THR A 331 0.57 -12.63 3.96
C THR A 331 -0.17 -13.51 2.93
N LEU A 332 -0.24 -13.06 1.68
CA LEU A 332 -0.90 -13.81 0.60
C LEU A 332 -0.14 -15.09 0.25
N LYS A 333 1.20 -15.04 0.22
CA LYS A 333 2.04 -16.24 0.04
C LYS A 333 1.76 -17.29 1.12
N ASP A 334 1.71 -16.89 2.39
CA ASP A 334 1.43 -17.80 3.49
C ASP A 334 0.01 -18.39 3.40
N LEU A 335 -0.97 -17.60 2.94
CA LEU A 335 -2.32 -18.08 2.70
C LEU A 335 -2.41 -19.05 1.52
N VAL A 336 -1.68 -18.82 0.42
CA VAL A 336 -1.61 -19.75 -0.72
C VAL A 336 -1.16 -21.13 -0.22
N GLU A 337 -0.11 -21.18 0.59
CA GLU A 337 0.43 -22.43 1.12
C GLU A 337 -0.51 -23.09 2.14
N LYS A 338 -1.01 -22.30 3.11
CA LYS A 338 -1.89 -22.78 4.18
C LYS A 338 -3.24 -23.30 3.66
N GLN A 339 -3.83 -22.59 2.69
CA GLN A 339 -5.14 -22.95 2.11
C GLN A 339 -5.02 -23.92 0.93
N LYS A 340 -3.80 -24.36 0.59
CA LYS A 340 -3.50 -25.25 -0.54
C LYS A 340 -4.13 -24.76 -1.83
N ILE A 341 -3.87 -23.49 -2.17
CA ILE A 341 -4.37 -22.83 -3.37
C ILE A 341 -3.55 -23.31 -4.57
N MET A 342 -4.22 -23.56 -5.70
CA MET A 342 -3.60 -24.08 -6.93
C MET A 342 -3.33 -22.97 -7.95
N GLY A 343 -4.19 -21.95 -8.05
CA GLY A 343 -4.10 -20.87 -9.05
C GLY A 343 -4.26 -21.34 -10.49
N ARG A 344 -5.16 -22.31 -10.74
CA ARG A 344 -5.40 -22.90 -12.06
C ARG A 344 -6.82 -22.60 -12.55
N PRO A 345 -7.06 -22.56 -13.88
CA PRO A 345 -8.38 -22.27 -14.44
C PRO A 345 -9.50 -23.14 -13.83
N GLU A 346 -9.24 -24.43 -13.68
CA GLU A 346 -10.22 -25.39 -13.17
C GLU A 346 -10.53 -25.27 -11.68
N THR A 347 -9.67 -24.62 -10.90
CA THR A 347 -9.82 -24.43 -9.46
C THR A 347 -10.11 -22.99 -9.06
N ILE A 348 -10.07 -22.04 -10.00
CA ILE A 348 -9.96 -20.61 -9.73
C ILE A 348 -11.08 -20.09 -8.80
N GLN A 349 -12.33 -20.51 -8.98
CA GLN A 349 -13.43 -20.06 -8.13
C GLN A 349 -13.29 -20.60 -6.70
N ALA A 350 -12.93 -21.86 -6.55
CA ALA A 350 -12.68 -22.47 -5.24
C ALA A 350 -11.45 -21.83 -4.56
N ASP A 351 -10.41 -21.49 -5.32
CA ASP A 351 -9.21 -20.86 -4.81
C ASP A 351 -9.47 -19.40 -4.34
N ARG A 352 -10.31 -18.65 -5.05
CA ARG A 352 -10.79 -17.34 -4.60
C ARG A 352 -11.54 -17.43 -3.28
N GLN A 353 -12.43 -18.41 -3.17
CA GLN A 353 -13.17 -18.64 -1.93
C GLN A 353 -12.24 -19.02 -0.77
N LYS A 354 -11.28 -19.93 -0.99
CA LYS A 354 -10.27 -20.29 0.02
C LYS A 354 -9.41 -19.09 0.43
N MET A 355 -8.99 -18.26 -0.53
CA MET A 355 -8.21 -17.05 -0.24
C MET A 355 -9.03 -16.07 0.61
N ARG A 356 -10.28 -15.81 0.23
CA ARG A 356 -11.21 -14.95 0.97
C ARG A 356 -11.40 -15.49 2.40
N ASP A 357 -11.66 -16.80 2.55
CA ASP A 357 -11.85 -17.43 3.86
C ASP A 357 -10.57 -17.35 4.70
N GLY A 358 -9.42 -17.56 4.06
CA GLY A 358 -8.12 -17.41 4.71
C GLY A 358 -7.89 -16.00 5.23
N LEU A 359 -8.18 -14.97 4.41
CA LEU A 359 -8.08 -13.56 4.82
C LEU A 359 -9.06 -13.22 5.94
N ALA A 360 -10.31 -13.72 5.87
CA ALA A 360 -11.33 -13.50 6.90
C ALA A 360 -10.99 -14.18 8.23
N ALA A 361 -10.30 -15.31 8.19
CA ALA A 361 -9.88 -16.05 9.38
C ALA A 361 -8.60 -15.50 10.03
N LEU A 362 -7.91 -14.55 9.41
CA LEU A 362 -6.71 -13.93 9.98
C LEU A 362 -7.06 -13.18 11.25
N LYS A 363 -6.42 -13.52 12.34
CA LYS A 363 -6.48 -12.76 13.60
C LYS A 363 -5.25 -11.90 13.78
N GLN A 364 -4.11 -12.37 13.32
CA GLN A 364 -2.83 -11.68 13.43
C GLN A 364 -1.90 -12.08 12.29
N THR A 365 -1.08 -11.12 11.83
CA THR A 365 0.02 -11.33 10.89
C THR A 365 1.30 -10.66 11.40
N ASN A 366 2.45 -10.98 10.79
CA ASN A 366 3.68 -10.25 11.04
C ASN A 366 3.73 -9.03 10.13
N GLY A 367 3.93 -7.86 10.70
CA GLY A 367 4.19 -6.63 9.98
C GLY A 367 5.61 -6.13 10.22
N LEU A 368 6.00 -5.09 9.50
CA LEU A 368 7.35 -4.52 9.55
C LEU A 368 7.65 -3.80 10.88
N LEU A 369 6.64 -3.30 11.57
CA LEU A 369 6.78 -2.66 12.90
C LEU A 369 6.34 -3.57 14.05
N GLY A 370 6.02 -4.82 13.79
CA GLY A 370 5.52 -5.76 14.79
C GLY A 370 4.26 -6.49 14.37
N LYS A 371 3.52 -7.03 15.31
CA LYS A 371 2.29 -7.79 15.03
C LYS A 371 1.18 -6.88 14.53
N VAL A 372 0.47 -7.36 13.53
CA VAL A 372 -0.71 -6.70 12.95
C VAL A 372 -1.94 -7.53 13.29
N GLY A 373 -2.79 -7.00 14.15
CA GLY A 373 -4.08 -7.62 14.49
C GLY A 373 -5.16 -7.30 13.45
N ARG A 374 -6.35 -7.86 13.66
CA ARG A 374 -7.55 -7.61 12.84
C ARG A 374 -8.76 -7.37 13.71
N THR A 375 -9.58 -6.39 13.36
CA THR A 375 -10.92 -6.20 13.92
C THR A 375 -11.91 -7.19 13.30
N ASP A 376 -13.09 -7.32 13.88
CA ASP A 376 -14.17 -8.14 13.29
C ASP A 376 -14.62 -7.63 11.93
N ASP A 377 -14.48 -6.32 11.66
CA ASP A 377 -14.72 -5.68 10.36
C ASP A 377 -13.55 -5.83 9.37
N ARG A 378 -12.54 -6.65 9.70
CA ARG A 378 -11.37 -6.96 8.86
C ARG A 378 -10.43 -5.76 8.63
N GLU A 379 -10.54 -4.71 9.46
CA GLU A 379 -9.59 -3.61 9.50
C GLU A 379 -8.30 -4.03 10.20
N ALA A 380 -7.17 -3.44 9.83
CA ALA A 380 -5.90 -3.72 10.49
C ALA A 380 -5.73 -2.93 11.80
N VAL A 381 -5.25 -3.65 12.82
CA VAL A 381 -4.73 -3.03 14.05
C VAL A 381 -3.20 -3.13 13.95
N LYS A 382 -2.57 -2.06 13.49
CA LYS A 382 -1.13 -2.00 13.24
C LYS A 382 -0.42 -1.11 14.25
N PRO A 383 0.83 -1.45 14.61
CA PRO A 383 1.73 -0.52 15.27
C PRO A 383 1.93 0.74 14.40
N PHE A 384 2.04 1.89 15.07
CA PHE A 384 2.33 3.16 14.44
C PHE A 384 3.20 4.03 15.36
N LEU A 385 3.78 5.05 14.79
CA LEU A 385 4.62 6.03 15.49
C LEU A 385 4.42 7.42 14.88
N PHE A 386 4.97 8.44 15.52
CA PHE A 386 4.94 9.80 14.98
C PHE A 386 6.33 10.13 14.45
N VAL A 387 6.38 10.58 13.21
CA VAL A 387 7.59 11.14 12.61
C VAL A 387 7.52 12.65 12.57
N GLN A 388 8.69 13.29 12.64
CA GLN A 388 8.85 14.73 12.46
C GLN A 388 9.86 14.99 11.36
N ALA A 389 9.53 15.90 10.48
CA ALA A 389 10.49 16.41 9.50
C ALA A 389 11.57 17.22 10.23
N LYS A 390 12.83 16.78 10.11
CA LYS A 390 13.99 17.42 10.76
C LYS A 390 15.24 17.28 9.90
N GLY A 391 15.83 18.42 9.52
CA GLY A 391 17.04 18.44 8.71
C GLY A 391 16.88 17.70 7.36
N GLY A 392 15.71 17.78 6.74
CA GLY A 392 15.42 17.12 5.46
C GLY A 392 15.15 15.61 5.55
N ASN A 393 14.97 15.06 6.75
CA ASN A 393 14.67 13.65 6.98
C ASN A 393 13.45 13.47 7.89
N TRP A 394 12.79 12.31 7.77
CA TRP A 394 11.81 11.88 8.76
C TRP A 394 12.53 11.25 9.96
N THR A 395 12.34 11.81 11.14
CA THR A 395 12.87 11.30 12.41
C THR A 395 11.71 10.89 13.32
N VAL A 396 11.92 9.84 14.13
CA VAL A 396 10.88 9.44 15.10
C VAL A 396 10.77 10.50 16.20
N ALA A 397 9.59 11.09 16.34
CA ALA A 397 9.28 12.06 17.37
C ALA A 397 8.68 11.38 18.62
N HIS A 398 7.84 10.36 18.43
CA HIS A 398 7.19 9.63 19.51
C HIS A 398 6.74 8.25 19.05
N THR A 399 6.80 7.28 19.96
CA THR A 399 6.22 5.94 19.78
C THR A 399 5.17 5.76 20.88
N PRO A 400 3.87 5.81 20.55
CA PRO A 400 2.83 5.59 21.54
C PRO A 400 2.87 4.15 22.06
N PRO A 401 2.36 3.87 23.26
CA PRO A 401 2.14 2.49 23.73
C PRO A 401 1.29 1.70 22.73
N GLN A 402 1.66 0.44 22.52
CA GLN A 402 1.01 -0.46 21.56
C GLN A 402 -0.14 -1.22 22.22
#